data_4bf78f1c984aa6909b2ceb8b4e8e2b9b
#
_entry.id   4bf78f1c984aa6909b2ceb8b4e8e2b9b
#
_cell.length_a   1.000
_cell.length_b   1.000
_cell.length_c   1.000
_cell.angle_alpha   90.00
_cell.angle_beta   90.00
_cell.angle_gamma   90.00
#
_symmetry.space_group_name_H-M   'P 1'
#
loop_
_entity.id
_entity.type
_entity.pdbx_description
1 polymer ?
#
loop_
_entity_poly.entity_id
_entity_poly.type
_entity_poly.pdbx_seq_one_letter_code
_entity_poly.pdbx_strand_id
1 'polypeptide(L)'
;EMTSYLGDAVNSLEFEAGARRPDPQRLLQAYHASGSALNLVRAFTMGGFADLRQVHAWNQDFVRDSLAGQRYELMARDIDRALAFMHACGADPDEFQRVELYAAHEALSMHYGRALTRIDSRTGNPYDVSGHCLWVGERTRQLDGAHVHFASTISNPIGMKVGPTAA
;
A
#
# COMPACT_ATOMS: atom_id res chain seq x y z
N GLU A 1 30.64 -15.80 1.26
CA GLU A 1 29.78 -14.98 2.15
C GLU A 1 28.32 -15.31 1.87
N MET A 2 27.51 -15.48 2.91
CA MET A 2 26.10 -15.82 2.74
C MET A 2 25.29 -14.56 2.45
N THR A 3 24.38 -14.63 1.46
CA THR A 3 23.49 -13.51 1.11
C THR A 3 22.57 -13.17 2.29
N SER A 4 22.34 -11.90 2.52
CA SER A 4 21.37 -11.42 3.51
C SER A 4 19.94 -11.82 3.12
N TYR A 5 19.04 -11.88 4.10
CA TYR A 5 17.62 -11.97 3.82
C TYR A 5 17.14 -10.66 3.16
N LEU A 6 16.54 -10.77 1.99
CA LEU A 6 16.09 -9.64 1.17
C LEU A 6 14.56 -9.53 1.08
N GLY A 7 13.85 -10.39 1.78
CA GLY A 7 12.38 -10.49 1.76
C GLY A 7 11.90 -11.78 1.09
N ASP A 8 10.71 -12.24 1.48
CA ASP A 8 10.12 -13.51 1.01
C ASP A 8 9.94 -13.57 -0.51
N ALA A 9 9.76 -12.43 -1.17
CA ALA A 9 9.68 -12.35 -2.61
C ALA A 9 11.03 -12.59 -3.33
N VAL A 10 12.14 -12.63 -2.59
CA VAL A 10 13.49 -12.78 -3.15
C VAL A 10 14.14 -14.06 -2.69
N ASN A 11 14.21 -14.29 -1.36
CA ASN A 11 14.88 -15.45 -0.75
C ASN A 11 14.20 -15.83 0.56
N SER A 12 14.67 -16.89 1.19
CA SER A 12 14.07 -17.46 2.39
C SER A 12 14.69 -16.91 3.67
N LEU A 13 13.95 -17.00 4.78
CA LEU A 13 14.37 -16.47 6.10
C LEU A 13 15.41 -17.38 6.78
N GLU A 14 15.44 -18.67 6.45
CA GLU A 14 16.32 -19.64 7.09
C GLU A 14 17.79 -19.23 6.96
N PHE A 15 18.55 -19.44 8.02
CA PHE A 15 19.98 -19.05 8.10
C PHE A 15 20.86 -20.13 7.46
N GLU A 16 20.63 -20.39 6.18
CA GLU A 16 21.33 -21.38 5.36
C GLU A 16 21.69 -20.81 3.99
N ALA A 17 22.88 -21.12 3.48
CA ALA A 17 23.38 -20.56 2.22
C ALA A 17 22.47 -20.93 1.02
N GLY A 18 21.86 -22.10 1.03
CA GLY A 18 20.91 -22.53 0.00
C GLY A 18 19.62 -21.71 0.03
N ALA A 19 19.04 -21.53 1.21
CA ALA A 19 17.80 -20.78 1.43
C ALA A 19 17.94 -19.27 1.12
N ARG A 20 19.17 -18.74 1.26
CA ARG A 20 19.48 -17.33 0.99
C ARG A 20 19.78 -17.01 -0.46
N ARG A 21 19.80 -17.98 -1.35
CA ARG A 21 19.93 -17.73 -2.79
C ARG A 21 18.65 -17.08 -3.32
N PRO A 22 18.74 -15.99 -4.10
CA PRO A 22 17.58 -15.44 -4.77
C PRO A 22 16.91 -16.47 -5.69
N ASP A 23 15.59 -16.56 -5.59
CA ASP A 23 14.77 -17.48 -6.39
C ASP A 23 13.70 -16.67 -7.15
N PRO A 24 13.78 -16.61 -8.51
CA PRO A 24 12.80 -15.90 -9.33
C PRO A 24 11.36 -16.41 -9.18
N GLN A 25 11.16 -17.66 -8.80
CA GLN A 25 9.83 -18.23 -8.58
C GLN A 25 9.10 -17.55 -7.41
N ARG A 26 9.83 -17.03 -6.44
CA ARG A 26 9.28 -16.28 -5.31
C ARG A 26 8.64 -14.96 -5.76
N LEU A 27 9.24 -14.26 -6.73
CA LEU A 27 8.63 -13.06 -7.32
C LEU A 27 7.32 -13.39 -8.05
N LEU A 28 7.27 -14.51 -8.72
CA LEU A 28 6.05 -14.98 -9.40
C LEU A 28 4.94 -15.34 -8.40
N GLN A 29 5.30 -16.02 -7.31
CA GLN A 29 4.37 -16.29 -6.21
C GLN A 29 3.87 -15.00 -5.55
N ALA A 30 4.76 -14.03 -5.30
CA ALA A 30 4.40 -12.73 -4.75
C ALA A 30 3.42 -11.97 -5.67
N TYR A 31 3.63 -12.01 -6.98
CA TYR A 31 2.71 -11.44 -7.97
C TYR A 31 1.31 -12.06 -7.87
N HIS A 32 1.20 -13.39 -7.87
CA HIS A 32 -0.08 -14.07 -7.76
C HIS A 32 -0.76 -13.85 -6.41
N ALA A 33 -0.02 -13.90 -5.32
CA ALA A 33 -0.53 -13.63 -3.98
C ALA A 33 -1.03 -12.19 -3.83
N SER A 34 -0.29 -11.22 -4.38
CA SER A 34 -0.69 -9.81 -4.41
C SER A 34 -1.99 -9.60 -5.17
N GLY A 35 -2.13 -10.19 -6.36
CA GLY A 35 -3.34 -10.11 -7.16
C GLY A 35 -4.56 -10.69 -6.42
N SER A 36 -4.40 -11.85 -5.80
CA SER A 36 -5.46 -12.49 -5.02
C SER A 36 -5.86 -11.67 -3.78
N ALA A 37 -4.88 -11.19 -3.02
CA ALA A 37 -5.12 -10.36 -1.84
C ALA A 37 -5.80 -9.03 -2.20
N LEU A 38 -5.34 -8.35 -3.25
CA LEU A 38 -5.93 -7.09 -3.70
C LEU A 38 -7.37 -7.27 -4.18
N ASN A 39 -7.68 -8.36 -4.89
CA ASN A 39 -9.04 -8.66 -5.30
C ASN A 39 -9.96 -8.93 -4.11
N LEU A 40 -9.48 -9.68 -3.12
CA LEU A 40 -10.23 -9.94 -1.89
C LEU A 40 -10.51 -8.64 -1.11
N VAL A 41 -9.49 -7.85 -0.85
CA VAL A 41 -9.63 -6.58 -0.12
C VAL A 41 -10.55 -5.62 -0.88
N ARG A 42 -10.41 -5.54 -2.20
CA ARG A 42 -11.29 -4.70 -3.04
C ARG A 42 -12.75 -5.18 -2.98
N ALA A 43 -12.99 -6.49 -2.97
CA ALA A 43 -14.33 -7.04 -2.79
C ALA A 43 -14.94 -6.62 -1.45
N PHE A 44 -14.17 -6.63 -0.37
CA PHE A 44 -14.64 -6.18 0.94
C PHE A 44 -14.87 -4.66 0.99
N THR A 45 -13.94 -3.86 0.50
CA THR A 45 -14.04 -2.40 0.56
C THR A 45 -15.14 -1.84 -0.33
N MET A 46 -15.46 -2.50 -1.45
CA MET A 46 -16.54 -2.11 -2.36
C MET A 46 -17.86 -2.81 -2.05
N GLY A 47 -17.84 -3.91 -1.30
CA GLY A 47 -19.01 -4.72 -0.94
C GLY A 47 -19.77 -4.25 0.31
N GLY A 48 -19.44 -3.08 0.86
CA GLY A 48 -20.13 -2.52 2.02
C GLY A 48 -19.55 -2.94 3.39
N PHE A 49 -18.44 -3.69 3.42
CA PHE A 49 -17.80 -4.09 4.68
C PHE A 49 -16.94 -2.98 5.31
N ALA A 50 -16.66 -1.91 4.58
CA ALA A 50 -15.90 -0.74 5.05
C ALA A 50 -16.80 0.33 5.70
N ASP A 51 -17.84 -0.07 6.41
CA ASP A 51 -18.79 0.85 7.06
C ASP A 51 -18.09 1.65 8.17
N LEU A 52 -18.02 2.96 8.01
CA LEU A 52 -17.38 3.87 8.96
C LEU A 52 -18.00 3.80 10.36
N ARG A 53 -19.28 3.45 10.47
CA ARG A 53 -19.97 3.27 11.76
C ARG A 53 -19.45 2.04 12.52
N GLN A 54 -19.02 1.00 11.80
CA GLN A 54 -18.46 -0.21 12.40
C GLN A 54 -17.01 -0.01 12.85
N VAL A 55 -16.23 0.80 12.14
CA VAL A 55 -14.84 1.08 12.50
C VAL A 55 -14.75 1.69 13.90
N HIS A 56 -15.70 2.56 14.25
CA HIS A 56 -15.76 3.13 15.61
C HIS A 56 -16.08 2.05 16.66
N ALA A 57 -17.05 1.18 16.38
CA ALA A 57 -17.42 0.11 17.31
C ALA A 57 -16.26 -0.87 17.57
N TRP A 58 -15.49 -1.22 16.56
CA TRP A 58 -14.31 -2.12 16.71
C TRP A 58 -13.21 -1.52 17.58
N ASN A 59 -13.08 -0.21 17.60
CA ASN A 59 -12.05 0.48 18.37
C ASN A 59 -12.45 0.81 19.82
N GLN A 60 -13.73 0.65 20.19
CA GLN A 60 -14.22 1.06 21.51
C GLN A 60 -13.51 0.35 22.67
N ASP A 61 -13.22 -0.95 22.53
CA ASP A 61 -12.54 -1.70 23.59
C ASP A 61 -11.07 -1.36 23.73
N PHE A 62 -10.44 -0.95 22.63
CA PHE A 62 -9.02 -0.59 22.59
C PHE A 62 -8.75 0.82 23.18
N VAL A 63 -9.72 1.70 23.15
CA VAL A 63 -9.54 3.13 23.51
C VAL A 63 -9.90 3.47 24.95
N ARG A 64 -10.60 2.56 25.68
CA ARG A 64 -11.15 2.86 27.03
C ARG A 64 -10.11 3.30 28.05
N ASP A 65 -8.89 2.79 27.99
CA ASP A 65 -7.93 2.85 29.09
C ASP A 65 -6.77 3.82 28.86
N SER A 66 -6.81 4.67 27.82
CA SER A 66 -5.74 5.62 27.54
C SER A 66 -6.22 7.05 27.29
N LEU A 67 -5.40 8.04 27.68
CA LEU A 67 -5.66 9.46 27.38
C LEU A 67 -5.76 9.76 25.88
N ALA A 68 -4.98 9.05 25.07
CA ALA A 68 -5.08 9.13 23.61
C ALA A 68 -6.41 8.60 23.11
N GLY A 69 -6.88 7.49 23.68
CA GLY A 69 -8.17 6.89 23.39
C GLY A 69 -9.34 7.83 23.72
N GLN A 70 -9.31 8.49 24.86
CA GLN A 70 -10.33 9.49 25.23
C GLN A 70 -10.41 10.66 24.22
N ARG A 71 -9.27 11.11 23.71
CA ARG A 71 -9.24 12.14 22.64
C ARG A 71 -9.80 11.59 21.32
N TYR A 72 -9.46 10.36 20.98
CA TYR A 72 -10.00 9.69 19.80
C TYR A 72 -11.51 9.54 19.88
N GLU A 73 -12.05 9.17 21.05
CA GLU A 73 -13.49 9.00 21.25
C GLU A 73 -14.27 10.30 21.04
N LEU A 74 -13.72 11.45 21.47
CA LEU A 74 -14.34 12.74 21.20
C LEU A 74 -14.44 13.03 19.70
N MET A 75 -13.37 12.79 18.97
CA MET A 75 -13.36 12.96 17.52
C MET A 75 -14.31 11.99 16.81
N ALA A 76 -14.36 10.74 17.25
CA ALA A 76 -15.26 9.74 16.70
C ALA A 76 -16.74 10.11 16.89
N ARG A 77 -17.13 10.65 18.04
CA ARG A 77 -18.50 11.17 18.29
C ARG A 77 -18.84 12.35 17.38
N ASP A 78 -17.88 13.20 17.04
CA ASP A 78 -18.10 14.30 16.11
C ASP A 78 -18.32 13.77 14.69
N ILE A 79 -17.58 12.74 14.29
CA ILE A 79 -17.77 12.04 13.01
C ILE A 79 -19.14 11.37 12.96
N ASP A 80 -19.56 10.66 14.02
CA ASP A 80 -20.87 10.02 14.09
C ASP A 80 -22.02 11.03 13.95
N ARG A 81 -21.90 12.19 14.60
CA ARG A 81 -22.88 13.27 14.45
C ARG A 81 -22.92 13.84 13.03
N ALA A 82 -21.76 14.00 12.40
CA ALA A 82 -21.67 14.47 11.03
C ALA A 82 -22.30 13.47 10.05
N LEU A 83 -22.02 12.18 10.21
CA LEU A 83 -22.61 11.11 9.39
C LEU A 83 -24.15 11.04 9.57
N ALA A 84 -24.64 11.14 10.80
CA ALA A 84 -26.06 11.18 11.08
C ALA A 84 -26.75 12.41 10.44
N PHE A 85 -26.11 13.57 10.48
CA PHE A 85 -26.61 14.77 9.82
C PHE A 85 -26.64 14.62 8.30
N MET A 86 -25.58 14.10 7.68
CA MET A 86 -25.52 13.87 6.25
C MET A 86 -26.61 12.89 5.79
N HIS A 87 -26.82 11.81 6.54
CA HIS A 87 -27.90 10.87 6.28
C HIS A 87 -29.29 11.54 6.37
N ALA A 88 -29.52 12.37 7.37
CA ALA A 88 -30.77 13.13 7.52
C ALA A 88 -30.97 14.14 6.38
N CYS A 89 -29.89 14.61 5.74
CA CYS A 89 -29.92 15.47 4.53
C CYS A 89 -30.10 14.68 3.22
N GLY A 90 -30.24 13.36 3.28
CA GLY A 90 -30.48 12.52 2.09
C GLY A 90 -29.22 12.07 1.37
N ALA A 91 -28.05 12.15 2.00
CA ALA A 91 -26.83 11.52 1.47
C ALA A 91 -26.99 10.00 1.42
N ASP A 92 -26.50 9.39 0.34
CA ASP A 92 -26.60 7.94 0.14
C ASP A 92 -25.79 7.19 1.19
N PRO A 93 -26.42 6.35 2.02
CA PRO A 93 -25.72 5.55 3.03
C PRO A 93 -24.68 4.60 2.42
N ASP A 94 -24.90 4.14 1.20
CA ASP A 94 -24.01 3.18 0.53
C ASP A 94 -22.65 3.81 0.18
N GLU A 95 -22.58 5.10 -0.04
CA GLU A 95 -21.30 5.80 -0.28
C GLU A 95 -20.38 5.78 0.95
N PHE A 96 -20.93 5.75 2.16
CA PHE A 96 -20.17 5.66 3.41
C PHE A 96 -19.69 4.25 3.76
N GLN A 97 -20.13 3.26 3.02
CA GLN A 97 -19.77 1.85 3.20
C GLN A 97 -18.73 1.38 2.21
N ARG A 98 -18.28 2.24 1.31
CA ARG A 98 -17.29 1.93 0.28
C ARG A 98 -16.04 2.76 0.47
N VAL A 99 -14.89 2.12 0.34
CA VAL A 99 -13.60 2.76 0.41
C VAL A 99 -12.77 2.37 -0.81
N GLU A 100 -12.23 3.34 -1.52
CA GLU A 100 -11.27 3.08 -2.58
C GLU A 100 -9.94 2.59 -1.97
N LEU A 101 -9.42 1.50 -2.51
CA LEU A 101 -8.17 0.91 -2.09
C LEU A 101 -7.07 1.19 -3.10
N TYR A 102 -5.97 1.74 -2.62
CA TYR A 102 -4.76 1.95 -3.40
C TYR A 102 -3.60 1.17 -2.78
N ALA A 103 -2.86 0.43 -3.62
CA ALA A 103 -1.67 -0.30 -3.20
C ALA A 103 -0.41 0.50 -3.54
N ALA A 104 0.56 0.44 -2.64
CA ALA A 104 1.86 1.05 -2.85
C ALA A 104 2.98 0.11 -2.36
N HIS A 105 4.14 0.17 -3.00
CA HIS A 105 5.32 -0.56 -2.56
C HIS A 105 6.62 0.15 -2.95
N GLU A 106 7.71 -0.24 -2.32
CA GLU A 106 9.05 0.20 -2.70
C GLU A 106 9.42 -0.36 -4.06
N ALA A 107 9.93 0.50 -4.96
CA ALA A 107 10.51 0.09 -6.23
C ALA A 107 11.87 -0.59 -5.98
N LEU A 108 11.87 -1.76 -5.34
CA LEU A 108 13.08 -2.44 -4.90
C LEU A 108 13.79 -3.16 -6.06
N SER A 109 13.04 -3.90 -6.86
CA SER A 109 13.57 -4.67 -7.99
C SER A 109 13.21 -4.01 -9.32
N MET A 110 14.21 -3.45 -10.00
CA MET A 110 14.01 -2.83 -11.32
C MET A 110 13.57 -3.83 -12.38
N HIS A 111 13.99 -5.08 -12.28
CA HIS A 111 13.53 -6.15 -13.20
C HIS A 111 12.04 -6.41 -13.06
N TYR A 112 11.52 -6.40 -11.83
CA TYR A 112 10.09 -6.57 -11.56
C TYR A 112 9.28 -5.38 -12.08
N GLY A 113 9.65 -4.16 -11.72
CA GLY A 113 8.97 -2.95 -12.18
C GLY A 113 8.99 -2.82 -13.70
N ARG A 114 10.15 -3.02 -14.33
CA ARG A 114 10.28 -3.00 -15.79
C ARG A 114 9.39 -4.04 -16.48
N ALA A 115 9.34 -5.27 -15.94
CA ALA A 115 8.51 -6.34 -16.49
C ALA A 115 7.01 -6.04 -16.39
N LEU A 116 6.59 -5.23 -15.43
CA LEU A 116 5.21 -4.82 -15.20
C LEU A 116 4.87 -3.42 -15.72
N THR A 117 5.81 -2.72 -16.34
CA THR A 117 5.52 -1.42 -16.96
C THR A 117 4.73 -1.63 -18.26
N ARG A 118 3.63 -0.88 -18.39
CA ARG A 118 2.71 -0.90 -19.53
C ARG A 118 2.43 0.52 -20.01
N ILE A 119 2.14 0.65 -21.29
CA ILE A 119 1.67 1.91 -21.87
C ILE A 119 0.15 1.96 -21.74
N ASP A 120 -0.37 3.01 -21.12
CA ASP A 120 -1.81 3.27 -21.10
C ASP A 120 -2.26 3.61 -22.52
N SER A 121 -3.18 2.82 -23.06
CA SER A 121 -3.68 2.98 -24.43
C SER A 121 -4.48 4.27 -24.65
N ARG A 122 -4.94 4.94 -23.60
CA ARG A 122 -5.71 6.19 -23.69
C ARG A 122 -4.82 7.42 -23.71
N THR A 123 -3.74 7.41 -22.92
CA THR A 123 -2.88 8.57 -22.71
C THR A 123 -1.51 8.44 -23.38
N GLY A 124 -1.09 7.22 -23.72
CA GLY A 124 0.25 6.93 -24.23
C GLY A 124 1.34 6.96 -23.14
N ASN A 125 0.96 7.14 -21.88
CA ASN A 125 1.90 7.25 -20.77
C ASN A 125 2.28 5.87 -20.21
N PRO A 126 3.55 5.69 -19.81
CA PRO A 126 3.99 4.45 -19.15
C PRO A 126 3.58 4.43 -17.67
N TYR A 127 3.05 3.29 -17.22
CA TYR A 127 2.74 3.02 -15.82
C TYR A 127 3.34 1.68 -15.41
N ASP A 128 3.97 1.64 -14.25
CA ASP A 128 4.28 0.39 -13.56
C ASP A 128 2.98 -0.11 -12.88
N VAL A 129 2.43 -1.19 -13.40
CA VAL A 129 1.15 -1.75 -12.91
C VAL A 129 1.31 -2.72 -11.73
N SER A 130 2.49 -2.77 -11.12
CA SER A 130 2.72 -3.51 -9.88
C SER A 130 2.11 -2.83 -8.65
N GLY A 131 1.79 -1.53 -8.73
CA GLY A 131 1.15 -0.75 -7.68
C GLY A 131 0.56 0.55 -8.22
N HIS A 132 -0.31 1.18 -7.44
CA HIS A 132 -0.86 2.50 -7.79
C HIS A 132 0.17 3.62 -7.53
N CYS A 133 0.93 3.49 -6.45
CA CYS A 133 2.00 4.40 -6.06
C CYS A 133 3.26 3.59 -5.78
N LEU A 134 4.40 4.10 -6.17
CA LEU A 134 5.69 3.51 -5.89
C LEU A 134 6.55 4.49 -5.07
N TRP A 135 7.50 3.99 -4.29
CA TRP A 135 8.47 4.87 -3.66
C TRP A 135 9.90 4.40 -3.86
N VAL A 136 10.79 5.37 -3.90
CA VAL A 136 12.23 5.14 -3.92
C VAL A 136 12.73 5.06 -2.48
N GLY A 137 13.53 4.05 -2.16
CA GLY A 137 14.12 3.86 -0.84
C GLY A 137 15.25 4.86 -0.54
N GLU A 138 15.50 5.13 0.74
CA GLU A 138 16.59 6.01 1.19
C GLU A 138 17.95 5.62 0.60
N ARG A 139 18.24 4.32 0.53
CA ARG A 139 19.53 3.80 0.04
C ARG A 139 19.67 3.80 -1.49
N THR A 140 18.59 4.05 -2.21
CA THR A 140 18.52 3.98 -3.68
C THR A 140 18.10 5.31 -4.32
N ARG A 141 18.15 6.42 -3.59
CA ARG A 141 17.69 7.74 -4.02
C ARG A 141 18.77 8.61 -4.69
N GLN A 142 19.91 8.04 -5.08
CA GLN A 142 20.95 8.76 -5.81
C GLN A 142 20.37 9.27 -7.15
N LEU A 143 20.61 10.55 -7.45
CA LEU A 143 20.04 11.22 -8.63
C LEU A 143 20.46 10.56 -9.95
N ASP A 144 21.65 9.99 -10.00
CA ASP A 144 22.20 9.23 -11.14
C ASP A 144 21.93 7.73 -11.04
N GLY A 145 21.16 7.29 -10.02
CA GLY A 145 20.86 5.90 -9.76
C GLY A 145 19.70 5.34 -10.61
N ALA A 146 19.74 4.04 -10.83
CA ALA A 146 18.73 3.34 -11.64
C ALA A 146 17.30 3.49 -11.12
N HIS A 147 17.12 3.57 -9.80
CA HIS A 147 15.80 3.70 -9.18
C HIS A 147 15.16 5.06 -9.45
N VAL A 148 15.94 6.14 -9.32
CA VAL A 148 15.48 7.50 -9.64
C VAL A 148 15.23 7.63 -11.14
N HIS A 149 16.12 7.08 -11.97
CA HIS A 149 15.90 7.06 -13.41
C HIS A 149 14.61 6.30 -13.78
N PHE A 150 14.39 5.12 -13.22
CA PHE A 150 13.14 4.38 -13.47
C PHE A 150 11.91 5.18 -13.02
N ALA A 151 11.93 5.75 -11.82
CA ALA A 151 10.84 6.57 -11.32
C ALA A 151 10.51 7.77 -12.21
N SER A 152 11.53 8.37 -12.84
CA SER A 152 11.34 9.48 -13.79
C SER A 152 10.72 9.07 -15.13
N THR A 153 10.69 7.79 -15.45
CA THR A 153 10.15 7.27 -16.73
C THR A 153 8.72 6.77 -16.65
N ILE A 154 8.14 6.69 -15.48
CA ILE A 154 6.77 6.23 -15.28
C ILE A 154 5.86 7.36 -14.78
N SER A 155 4.56 7.22 -15.02
CA SER A 155 3.55 8.23 -14.67
C SER A 155 2.80 7.94 -13.36
N ASN A 156 3.20 6.92 -12.63
CA ASN A 156 2.68 6.65 -11.29
C ASN A 156 3.01 7.79 -10.32
N PRO A 157 2.17 8.05 -9.30
CA PRO A 157 2.59 8.82 -8.14
C PRO A 157 3.84 8.22 -7.50
N ILE A 158 4.84 9.05 -7.22
CA ILE A 158 6.12 8.61 -6.68
C ILE A 158 6.35 9.22 -5.29
N GLY A 159 6.60 8.34 -4.33
CA GLY A 159 7.10 8.69 -3.01
C GLY A 159 8.62 8.56 -2.92
N MET A 160 9.22 9.20 -1.92
CA MET A 160 10.63 9.03 -1.60
C MET A 160 10.80 8.86 -0.09
N LYS A 161 11.51 7.84 0.31
CA LYS A 161 11.95 7.66 1.69
C LYS A 161 13.13 8.59 1.97
N VAL A 162 13.01 9.45 2.97
CA VAL A 162 14.07 10.37 3.38
C VAL A 162 14.52 10.01 4.79
N GLY A 163 15.82 9.89 4.97
CA GLY A 163 16.45 9.65 6.26
C GLY A 163 16.96 10.96 6.90
N PRO A 164 17.61 10.87 8.06
CA PRO A 164 18.08 12.06 8.80
C PRO A 164 19.17 12.84 8.06
N THR A 165 19.77 12.27 7.02
CA THR A 165 20.80 12.90 6.17
C THR A 165 20.24 13.55 4.91
N ALA A 166 18.94 13.52 4.72
CA ALA A 166 18.29 14.21 3.61
C ALA A 166 18.19 15.71 3.97
N ALA A 167 19.07 16.50 3.39
CA ALA A 167 19.06 17.97 3.46
C ALA A 167 18.53 18.54 2.14
#